data_ce3b9019d09f08dde9712f46e2c1695f
#
_entry.id   ce3b9019d09f08dde9712f46e2c1695f
#
_cell.length_a   1.000
_cell.length_b   1.000
_cell.length_c   1.000
_cell.angle_alpha   90.00
_cell.angle_beta   90.00
_cell.angle_gamma   90.00
#
_symmetry.space_group_name_H-M   'P 1'
#
loop_
_entity.id
_entity.type
_entity.pdbx_description
1 polymer ?
#
loop_
_entity_poly.entity_id
_entity_poly.type
_entity_poly.pdbx_seq_one_letter_code
_entity_poly.pdbx_strand_id
1 'polypeptide(L)'
;MSSIDEIRDTRIKKLKLLRDKGVNPYPAESKRELSLKEAIDSFDAFEKKKEVKWISGRIMSIRGQGAIVFVTLNDGTGHFQGLLKKDVLGDEKFDFFNEVVDIGDFIEISGSFFTTKRGEKTVEVKDWIMLSKSLLPLPEKWHGLQDIEERFRKRYLDILMDEEVKELLIKKTKFWDTTREFMKEHGF
;
A
#
# COMPACT_ATOMS: atom_id res chain seq x y z
N MET A 1 -23.17 -4.70 10.36
CA MET A 1 -21.73 -4.86 9.99
C MET A 1 -21.48 -6.33 9.75
N SER A 2 -20.79 -6.67 8.65
CA SER A 2 -20.39 -8.06 8.40
C SER A 2 -19.41 -8.51 9.50
N SER A 3 -19.53 -9.74 9.94
CA SER A 3 -18.58 -10.30 10.90
C SER A 3 -17.18 -10.41 10.27
N ILE A 4 -16.11 -10.48 11.08
CA ILE A 4 -14.74 -10.67 10.58
C ILE A 4 -14.64 -11.96 9.76
N ASP A 5 -15.39 -13.00 10.16
CA ASP A 5 -15.42 -14.28 9.46
C ASP A 5 -16.07 -14.16 8.08
N GLU A 6 -17.18 -13.42 7.95
CA GLU A 6 -17.83 -13.17 6.65
C GLU A 6 -16.92 -12.40 5.69
N ILE A 7 -16.18 -11.39 6.20
CA ILE A 7 -15.19 -10.65 5.41
C ILE A 7 -14.08 -11.59 4.95
N ARG A 8 -13.56 -12.41 5.86
CA ARG A 8 -12.52 -13.39 5.55
C ARG A 8 -12.98 -14.38 4.49
N ASP A 9 -14.18 -14.93 4.61
CA ASP A 9 -14.75 -15.88 3.63
C ASP A 9 -14.91 -15.25 2.26
N THR A 10 -15.35 -14.00 2.21
CA THR A 10 -15.44 -13.23 0.96
C THR A 10 -14.07 -13.06 0.33
N ARG A 11 -13.04 -12.72 1.10
CA ARG A 11 -11.66 -12.56 0.62
C ARG A 11 -11.03 -13.89 0.19
N ILE A 12 -11.39 -15.00 0.82
CA ILE A 12 -11.00 -16.35 0.37
C ILE A 12 -11.61 -16.67 -0.99
N LYS A 13 -12.88 -16.31 -1.24
CA LYS A 13 -13.49 -16.46 -2.57
C LYS A 13 -12.76 -15.63 -3.64
N LYS A 14 -12.39 -14.38 -3.33
CA LYS A 14 -11.59 -13.52 -4.21
C LYS A 14 -10.19 -14.09 -4.46
N LEU A 15 -9.55 -14.66 -3.43
CA LEU A 15 -8.28 -15.36 -3.55
C LEU A 15 -8.38 -16.55 -4.52
N LYS A 16 -9.47 -17.33 -4.43
CA LYS A 16 -9.73 -18.43 -5.35
C LYS A 16 -9.90 -17.92 -6.78
N LEU A 17 -10.68 -16.86 -6.96
CA LEU A 17 -10.91 -16.25 -8.27
C LEU A 17 -9.60 -15.76 -8.92
N LEU A 18 -8.67 -15.17 -8.16
CA LEU A 18 -7.34 -14.81 -8.66
C LEU A 18 -6.62 -16.05 -9.23
N ARG A 19 -6.61 -17.16 -8.49
CA ARG A 19 -5.97 -18.42 -8.92
C ARG A 19 -6.65 -19.05 -10.13
N ASP A 20 -7.98 -19.04 -10.17
CA ASP A 20 -8.78 -19.58 -11.28
C ASP A 20 -8.53 -18.79 -12.59
N LYS A 21 -8.20 -17.50 -12.48
CA LYS A 21 -7.78 -16.63 -13.59
C LYS A 21 -6.27 -16.73 -13.89
N GLY A 22 -5.53 -17.64 -13.27
CA GLY A 22 -4.09 -17.82 -13.48
C GLY A 22 -3.21 -16.74 -12.85
N VAL A 23 -3.76 -15.88 -12.01
CA VAL A 23 -2.98 -14.85 -11.29
C VAL A 23 -2.41 -15.43 -10.01
N ASN A 24 -1.08 -15.37 -9.84
CA ASN A 24 -0.45 -15.73 -8.58
C ASN A 24 -0.72 -14.61 -7.54
N PRO A 25 -1.47 -14.89 -6.46
CA PRO A 25 -1.78 -13.88 -5.45
C PRO A 25 -0.62 -13.59 -4.48
N TYR A 26 0.49 -14.30 -4.59
CA TYR A 26 1.69 -14.17 -3.76
C TYR A 26 2.96 -14.43 -4.58
N PRO A 27 3.27 -13.61 -5.60
CA PRO A 27 4.48 -13.78 -6.40
C PRO A 27 5.73 -13.55 -5.54
N ALA A 28 6.81 -14.26 -5.85
CA ALA A 28 8.11 -14.09 -5.20
C ALA A 28 8.90 -12.89 -5.73
N GLU A 29 8.54 -12.42 -6.93
CA GLU A 29 9.23 -11.32 -7.61
C GLU A 29 8.35 -10.07 -7.65
N SER A 30 9.00 -8.92 -7.63
CA SER A 30 8.40 -7.59 -7.71
C SER A 30 9.07 -6.79 -8.83
N LYS A 31 8.30 -6.01 -9.57
CA LYS A 31 8.79 -5.09 -10.59
C LYS A 31 9.10 -3.69 -10.04
N ARG A 32 8.98 -3.49 -8.73
CA ARG A 32 9.18 -2.21 -8.08
C ARG A 32 10.54 -1.61 -8.46
N GLU A 33 10.52 -0.39 -8.97
CA GLU A 33 11.73 0.36 -9.36
C GLU A 33 12.19 1.33 -8.25
N LEU A 34 11.24 1.87 -7.46
CA LEU A 34 11.50 2.91 -6.46
C LEU A 34 10.51 2.81 -5.30
N SER A 35 10.90 3.37 -4.15
CA SER A 35 10.01 3.56 -3.00
C SER A 35 9.00 4.68 -3.27
N LEU A 36 7.92 4.73 -2.49
CA LEU A 36 6.94 5.82 -2.60
C LEU A 36 7.55 7.17 -2.24
N LYS A 37 8.53 7.20 -1.31
CA LYS A 37 9.27 8.42 -0.98
C LYS A 37 10.08 8.91 -2.18
N GLU A 38 10.85 8.05 -2.85
CA GLU A 38 11.60 8.39 -4.05
C GLU A 38 10.68 8.85 -5.18
N ALA A 39 9.49 8.24 -5.31
CA ALA A 39 8.47 8.67 -6.26
C ALA A 39 7.95 10.09 -5.97
N ILE A 40 7.78 10.44 -4.69
CA ILE A 40 7.38 11.78 -4.25
C ILE A 40 8.50 12.80 -4.51
N ASP A 41 9.72 12.45 -4.11
CA ASP A 41 10.89 13.33 -4.20
C ASP A 41 11.26 13.64 -5.67
N SER A 42 11.08 12.66 -6.57
CA SER A 42 11.39 12.79 -8.00
C SER A 42 10.17 13.09 -8.89
N PHE A 43 9.01 13.37 -8.29
CA PHE A 43 7.74 13.48 -8.97
C PHE A 43 7.75 14.44 -10.16
N ASP A 44 8.24 15.66 -9.96
CA ASP A 44 8.21 16.73 -10.98
C ASP A 44 9.06 16.35 -12.22
N ALA A 45 10.14 15.59 -11.99
CA ALA A 45 10.99 15.09 -13.09
C ALA A 45 10.23 14.01 -13.88
N PHE A 46 9.55 13.08 -13.22
CA PHE A 46 8.76 12.03 -13.86
C PHE A 46 7.55 12.58 -14.60
N GLU A 47 6.83 13.54 -14.00
CA GLU A 47 5.70 14.21 -14.64
C GLU A 47 6.12 14.93 -15.92
N LYS A 48 7.20 15.74 -15.85
CA LYS A 48 7.72 16.50 -17.01
C LYS A 48 8.18 15.59 -18.15
N LYS A 49 8.84 14.47 -17.84
CA LYS A 49 9.32 13.51 -18.84
C LYS A 49 8.27 12.49 -19.27
N LYS A 50 7.10 12.46 -18.61
CA LYS A 50 6.05 11.43 -18.78
C LYS A 50 6.59 10.01 -18.61
N GLU A 51 7.52 9.85 -17.68
CA GLU A 51 8.09 8.54 -17.38
C GLU A 51 7.04 7.60 -16.79
N VAL A 52 7.13 6.33 -17.17
CA VAL A 52 6.32 5.25 -16.61
C VAL A 52 7.20 4.46 -15.65
N LYS A 53 6.74 4.32 -14.41
CA LYS A 53 7.48 3.63 -13.35
C LYS A 53 6.59 2.63 -12.63
N TRP A 54 7.21 1.58 -12.11
CA TRP A 54 6.58 0.64 -11.21
C TRP A 54 6.79 1.04 -9.75
N ILE A 55 5.70 1.21 -9.03
CA ILE A 55 5.68 1.44 -7.58
C ILE A 55 4.79 0.41 -6.91
N SER A 56 5.09 0.07 -5.67
CA SER A 56 4.32 -0.92 -4.91
C SER A 56 3.97 -0.43 -3.52
N GLY A 57 2.90 -0.96 -2.96
CA GLY A 57 2.52 -0.65 -1.59
C GLY A 57 1.25 -1.38 -1.16
N ARG A 58 0.96 -1.26 0.13
CA ARG A 58 -0.30 -1.70 0.71
C ARG A 58 -1.40 -0.70 0.38
N ILE A 59 -2.54 -1.19 -0.05
CA ILE A 59 -3.73 -0.36 -0.26
C ILE A 59 -4.30 0.07 1.10
N MET A 60 -4.30 1.36 1.35
CA MET A 60 -4.86 1.98 2.57
C MET A 60 -6.24 2.55 2.35
N SER A 61 -6.62 2.88 1.12
CA SER A 61 -7.96 3.30 0.77
C SER A 61 -8.28 3.02 -0.69
N ILE A 62 -9.55 2.75 -0.96
CA ILE A 62 -10.11 2.63 -2.31
C ILE A 62 -11.33 3.55 -2.37
N ARG A 63 -11.39 4.42 -3.37
CA ARG A 63 -12.52 5.31 -3.62
C ARG A 63 -12.89 5.24 -5.09
N GLY A 64 -14.01 4.63 -5.42
CA GLY A 64 -14.47 4.46 -6.79
C GLY A 64 -15.74 5.24 -7.08
N GLN A 65 -15.87 5.73 -8.30
CA GLN A 65 -17.10 6.27 -8.86
C GLN A 65 -17.17 5.96 -10.35
N GLY A 66 -18.02 5.01 -10.72
CA GLY A 66 -18.23 4.60 -12.12
C GLY A 66 -16.95 4.02 -12.74
N ALA A 67 -16.44 4.67 -13.78
CA ALA A 67 -15.28 4.22 -14.57
C ALA A 67 -13.92 4.67 -13.98
N ILE A 68 -13.89 5.18 -12.75
CA ILE A 68 -12.69 5.74 -12.11
C ILE A 68 -12.55 5.20 -10.70
N VAL A 69 -11.36 4.73 -10.35
CA VAL A 69 -11.00 4.29 -9.00
C VAL A 69 -9.71 4.96 -8.55
N PHE A 70 -9.73 5.58 -7.38
CA PHE A 70 -8.55 6.08 -6.70
C PHE A 70 -8.12 5.09 -5.62
N VAL A 71 -6.84 4.81 -5.55
CA VAL A 71 -6.23 4.02 -4.49
C VAL A 71 -5.14 4.83 -3.80
N THR A 72 -4.99 4.63 -2.49
CA THR A 72 -3.83 5.16 -1.76
C THR A 72 -2.96 4.01 -1.35
N LEU A 73 -1.70 4.03 -1.79
CA LEU A 73 -0.67 3.05 -1.43
C LEU A 73 0.18 3.56 -0.27
N ASN A 74 0.67 2.63 0.56
CA ASN A 74 1.66 2.86 1.61
C ASN A 74 2.70 1.73 1.57
N ASP A 75 3.98 2.08 1.49
CA ASP A 75 5.10 1.13 1.52
C ASP A 75 5.97 1.26 2.78
N GLY A 76 5.52 2.07 3.76
CA GLY A 76 6.25 2.39 4.96
C GLY A 76 7.21 3.58 4.82
N THR A 77 7.53 4.03 3.61
CA THR A 77 8.34 5.24 3.35
C THR A 77 7.47 6.47 3.07
N GLY A 78 6.23 6.27 2.62
CA GLY A 78 5.28 7.33 2.31
C GLY A 78 3.96 6.81 1.79
N HIS A 79 3.07 7.76 1.46
CA HIS A 79 1.78 7.48 0.84
C HIS A 79 1.76 8.03 -0.59
N PHE A 80 1.19 7.29 -1.52
CA PHE A 80 1.05 7.76 -2.90
C PHE A 80 -0.31 7.39 -3.50
N GLN A 81 -0.88 8.29 -4.31
CA GLN A 81 -2.16 8.06 -4.96
C GLN A 81 -2.00 7.42 -6.34
N GLY A 82 -2.78 6.37 -6.60
CA GLY A 82 -2.97 5.82 -7.94
C GLY A 82 -4.38 6.12 -8.44
N LEU A 83 -4.51 6.39 -9.73
CA LEU A 83 -5.76 6.59 -10.44
C LEU A 83 -5.91 5.52 -11.52
N LEU A 84 -6.87 4.62 -11.32
CA LEU A 84 -7.27 3.64 -12.33
C LEU A 84 -8.45 4.20 -13.11
N LYS A 85 -8.32 4.22 -14.43
CA LYS A 85 -9.39 4.62 -15.34
C LYS A 85 -9.71 3.44 -16.26
N LYS A 86 -11.01 3.20 -16.46
CA LYS A 86 -11.48 2.09 -17.29
C LYS A 86 -11.03 2.20 -18.74
N ASP A 87 -11.02 3.42 -19.31
CA ASP A 87 -10.55 3.72 -20.66
C ASP A 87 -9.04 3.54 -20.87
N VAL A 88 -8.24 3.69 -19.81
CA VAL A 88 -6.78 3.53 -19.87
C VAL A 88 -6.35 2.10 -19.60
N LEU A 89 -6.98 1.46 -18.60
CA LEU A 89 -6.61 0.11 -18.15
C LEU A 89 -7.25 -0.99 -19.00
N GLY A 90 -8.37 -0.67 -19.67
CA GLY A 90 -9.25 -1.60 -20.38
C GLY A 90 -10.30 -2.23 -19.45
N ASP A 91 -11.46 -2.57 -20.04
CA ASP A 91 -12.62 -3.03 -19.29
C ASP A 91 -12.32 -4.26 -18.44
N GLU A 92 -11.68 -5.27 -19.01
CA GLU A 92 -11.41 -6.53 -18.33
C GLU A 92 -10.51 -6.35 -17.10
N LYS A 93 -9.38 -5.62 -17.22
CA LYS A 93 -8.45 -5.39 -16.11
C LYS A 93 -9.04 -4.49 -15.04
N PHE A 94 -9.84 -3.49 -15.44
CA PHE A 94 -10.50 -2.57 -14.52
C PHE A 94 -11.58 -3.27 -13.71
N ASP A 95 -12.45 -4.04 -14.38
CA ASP A 95 -13.53 -4.77 -13.71
C ASP A 95 -12.97 -5.87 -12.81
N PHE A 96 -11.91 -6.57 -13.26
CA PHE A 96 -11.20 -7.55 -12.44
C PHE A 96 -10.55 -6.92 -11.19
N PHE A 97 -9.95 -5.72 -11.32
CA PHE A 97 -9.44 -4.98 -10.15
C PHE A 97 -10.54 -4.77 -9.10
N ASN A 98 -11.68 -4.25 -9.52
CA ASN A 98 -12.81 -3.98 -8.62
C ASN A 98 -13.38 -5.25 -7.99
N GLU A 99 -13.32 -6.36 -8.69
CA GLU A 99 -13.84 -7.65 -8.21
C GLU A 99 -12.94 -8.27 -7.13
N VAL A 100 -11.60 -8.22 -7.29
CA VAL A 100 -10.68 -9.02 -6.47
C VAL A 100 -9.89 -8.23 -5.44
N VAL A 101 -9.71 -6.91 -5.63
CA VAL A 101 -8.83 -6.10 -4.79
C VAL A 101 -9.59 -5.52 -3.60
N ASP A 102 -8.94 -5.54 -2.44
CA ASP A 102 -9.48 -5.01 -1.18
C ASP A 102 -8.47 -4.10 -0.47
N ILE A 103 -8.97 -3.27 0.43
CA ILE A 103 -8.11 -2.52 1.38
C ILE A 103 -7.31 -3.51 2.22
N GLY A 104 -6.00 -3.27 2.31
CA GLY A 104 -5.04 -4.14 2.99
C GLY A 104 -4.22 -5.02 2.04
N ASP A 105 -4.64 -5.22 0.79
CA ASP A 105 -3.85 -5.94 -0.20
C ASP A 105 -2.56 -5.18 -0.55
N PHE A 106 -1.52 -5.91 -0.93
CA PHE A 106 -0.35 -5.33 -1.57
C PHE A 106 -0.45 -5.47 -3.08
N ILE A 107 -0.26 -4.38 -3.77
CA ILE A 107 -0.21 -4.35 -5.24
C ILE A 107 1.01 -3.58 -5.74
N GLU A 108 1.36 -3.86 -6.97
CA GLU A 108 2.18 -2.98 -7.80
C GLU A 108 1.31 -2.28 -8.82
N ILE A 109 1.63 -1.03 -9.09
CA ILE A 109 1.03 -0.26 -10.18
C ILE A 109 2.12 0.33 -11.08
N SER A 110 1.89 0.31 -12.37
CA SER A 110 2.71 0.99 -13.36
C SER A 110 1.91 2.10 -14.00
N GLY A 111 2.50 3.26 -14.18
CA GLY A 111 1.82 4.36 -14.82
C GLY A 111 2.62 5.64 -14.96
N SER A 112 2.00 6.65 -15.54
CA SER A 112 2.57 7.98 -15.73
C SER A 112 2.17 8.91 -14.60
N PHE A 113 3.10 9.75 -14.19
CA PHE A 113 2.91 10.70 -13.10
C PHE A 113 2.19 11.95 -13.61
N PHE A 114 1.23 12.45 -12.85
CA PHE A 114 0.54 13.69 -13.16
C PHE A 114 -0.06 14.32 -11.91
N THR A 115 -0.27 15.62 -11.94
CA THR A 115 -0.95 16.37 -10.87
C THR A 115 -2.43 16.49 -11.18
N THR A 116 -3.29 16.07 -10.26
CA THR A 116 -4.75 16.20 -10.42
C THR A 116 -5.19 17.66 -10.38
N LYS A 117 -6.42 17.96 -10.82
CA LYS A 117 -7.01 19.30 -10.74
C LYS A 117 -7.05 19.88 -9.31
N ARG A 118 -6.96 19.03 -8.29
CA ARG A 118 -6.93 19.42 -6.87
C ARG A 118 -5.52 19.55 -6.31
N GLY A 119 -4.48 19.39 -7.15
CA GLY A 119 -3.08 19.48 -6.72
C GLY A 119 -2.49 18.18 -6.16
N GLU A 120 -3.21 17.06 -6.21
CA GLU A 120 -2.72 15.78 -5.68
C GLU A 120 -1.75 15.10 -6.66
N LYS A 121 -0.55 14.76 -6.19
CA LYS A 121 0.43 13.97 -6.92
C LYS A 121 -0.07 12.54 -7.11
N THR A 122 -0.21 12.09 -8.36
CA THR A 122 -0.93 10.86 -8.70
C THR A 122 -0.23 10.11 -9.82
N VAL A 123 -0.33 8.77 -9.83
CA VAL A 123 0.02 7.92 -10.97
C VAL A 123 -1.27 7.54 -11.70
N GLU A 124 -1.33 7.85 -13.01
CA GLU A 124 -2.34 7.29 -13.90
C GLU A 124 -1.94 5.86 -14.26
N VAL A 125 -2.68 4.90 -13.71
CA VAL A 125 -2.33 3.48 -13.76
C VAL A 125 -2.58 2.91 -15.15
N LYS A 126 -1.55 2.32 -15.76
CA LYS A 126 -1.60 1.61 -17.04
C LYS A 126 -1.60 0.10 -16.87
N ASP A 127 -1.07 -0.38 -15.75
CA ASP A 127 -1.05 -1.80 -15.40
C ASP A 127 -0.98 -1.98 -13.88
N TRP A 128 -1.45 -3.15 -13.39
CA TRP A 128 -1.35 -3.50 -11.99
C TRP A 128 -1.12 -5.00 -11.80
N ILE A 129 -0.48 -5.37 -10.70
CA ILE A 129 -0.17 -6.75 -10.32
C ILE A 129 -0.49 -6.92 -8.84
N MET A 130 -1.13 -8.05 -8.50
CA MET A 130 -1.32 -8.47 -7.11
C MET A 130 0.02 -8.99 -6.55
N LEU A 131 0.45 -8.47 -5.40
CA LEU A 131 1.64 -8.95 -4.68
C LEU A 131 1.28 -9.78 -3.46
N SER A 132 0.23 -9.39 -2.74
CA SER A 132 -0.22 -10.16 -1.59
C SER A 132 -1.69 -9.88 -1.30
N LYS A 133 -2.52 -10.92 -1.36
CA LYS A 133 -3.92 -10.87 -0.99
C LYS A 133 -4.08 -10.93 0.53
N SER A 134 -4.63 -9.89 1.12
CA SER A 134 -4.94 -9.82 2.55
C SER A 134 -6.27 -10.53 2.85
N LEU A 135 -6.27 -11.45 3.80
CA LEU A 135 -7.48 -12.21 4.17
C LEU A 135 -8.25 -11.57 5.33
N LEU A 136 -7.61 -10.71 6.11
CA LEU A 136 -8.27 -10.00 7.21
C LEU A 136 -8.34 -8.50 6.90
N PRO A 137 -9.41 -7.81 7.35
CA PRO A 137 -9.51 -6.36 7.22
C PRO A 137 -8.45 -5.67 8.08
N LEU A 138 -8.04 -4.48 7.67
CA LEU A 138 -7.28 -3.58 8.54
C LEU A 138 -8.22 -3.02 9.64
N PRO A 139 -7.67 -2.61 10.80
CA PRO A 139 -8.43 -1.87 11.81
C PRO A 139 -9.07 -0.62 11.21
N GLU A 140 -10.15 -0.15 11.81
CA GLU A 140 -10.82 1.07 11.36
C GLU A 140 -9.89 2.28 11.44
N LYS A 141 -9.85 3.07 10.37
CA LYS A 141 -8.93 4.19 10.22
C LYS A 141 -9.07 5.26 11.31
N TRP A 142 -10.28 5.48 11.80
CA TRP A 142 -10.59 6.55 12.76
C TRP A 142 -10.33 6.19 14.22
N HIS A 143 -10.40 4.92 14.56
CA HIS A 143 -10.26 4.46 15.94
C HIS A 143 -8.98 3.65 16.16
N GLY A 144 -8.35 3.14 15.08
CA GLY A 144 -7.17 2.30 15.20
C GLY A 144 -7.40 1.08 16.10
N LEU A 145 -6.37 0.66 16.78
CA LEU A 145 -6.44 -0.33 17.84
C LEU A 145 -6.62 0.40 19.19
N GLN A 146 -7.81 0.30 19.80
CA GLN A 146 -8.11 0.98 21.07
C GLN A 146 -7.60 0.21 22.29
N ASP A 147 -7.66 -1.11 22.25
CA ASP A 147 -7.21 -1.97 23.34
C ASP A 147 -5.68 -1.97 23.43
N ILE A 148 -5.15 -1.62 24.59
CA ILE A 148 -3.71 -1.55 24.86
C ILE A 148 -3.06 -2.93 24.70
N GLU A 149 -3.69 -3.99 25.17
CA GLU A 149 -3.16 -5.34 25.02
C GLU A 149 -3.13 -5.77 23.54
N GLU A 150 -4.18 -5.47 22.80
CA GLU A 150 -4.24 -5.73 21.36
C GLU A 150 -3.16 -4.96 20.61
N ARG A 151 -2.90 -3.68 20.94
CA ARG A 151 -1.80 -2.89 20.39
C ARG A 151 -0.44 -3.55 20.62
N PHE A 152 -0.20 -4.13 21.80
CA PHE A 152 1.05 -4.84 22.07
C PHE A 152 1.13 -6.19 21.35
N ARG A 153 0.05 -6.94 21.25
CA ARG A 153 0.00 -8.24 20.57
C ARG A 153 0.06 -8.12 19.05
N LYS A 154 -0.54 -7.06 18.50
CA LYS A 154 -0.59 -6.77 17.05
C LYS A 154 0.23 -5.52 16.70
N ARG A 155 1.44 -5.43 17.26
CA ARG A 155 2.31 -4.24 17.10
C ARG A 155 2.51 -3.83 15.63
N TYR A 156 2.53 -4.79 14.72
CA TYR A 156 2.64 -4.53 13.28
C TYR A 156 1.45 -3.73 12.72
N LEU A 157 0.24 -3.92 13.27
CA LEU A 157 -0.93 -3.10 12.90
C LEU A 157 -0.87 -1.73 13.57
N ASP A 158 -0.46 -1.67 14.83
CA ASP A 158 -0.28 -0.42 15.55
C ASP A 158 0.70 0.52 14.84
N ILE A 159 1.86 -0.01 14.41
CA ILE A 159 2.86 0.73 13.61
C ILE A 159 2.29 1.16 12.24
N LEU A 160 1.45 0.33 11.62
CA LEU A 160 0.86 0.64 10.31
C LEU A 160 -0.19 1.74 10.40
N MET A 161 -0.95 1.79 11.51
CA MET A 161 -2.10 2.68 11.66
C MET A 161 -1.76 3.98 12.37
N ASP A 162 -0.64 4.01 13.14
CA ASP A 162 -0.24 5.13 13.97
C ASP A 162 1.22 5.54 13.67
N GLU A 163 1.39 6.66 12.97
CA GLU A 163 2.71 7.17 12.59
C GLU A 163 3.54 7.61 13.82
N GLU A 164 2.89 8.08 14.91
CA GLU A 164 3.60 8.47 16.13
C GLU A 164 4.26 7.25 16.81
N VAL A 165 3.57 6.12 16.79
CA VAL A 165 4.12 4.85 17.31
C VAL A 165 5.32 4.42 16.48
N LYS A 166 5.23 4.52 15.17
CA LYS A 166 6.34 4.20 14.25
C LYS A 166 7.54 5.11 14.52
N GLU A 167 7.32 6.43 14.59
CA GLU A 167 8.39 7.39 14.90
C GLU A 167 9.03 7.14 16.26
N LEU A 168 8.23 6.83 17.28
CA LEU A 168 8.75 6.50 18.62
C LEU A 168 9.69 5.29 18.58
N LEU A 169 9.33 4.25 17.83
CA LEU A 169 10.18 3.07 17.69
C LEU A 169 11.48 3.38 16.94
N ILE A 170 11.42 4.21 15.89
CA ILE A 170 12.61 4.68 15.17
C ILE A 170 13.52 5.48 16.11
N LYS A 171 12.96 6.41 16.89
CA LYS A 171 13.71 7.21 17.87
C LYS A 171 14.37 6.32 18.94
N LYS A 172 13.68 5.30 19.44
CA LYS A 172 14.23 4.31 20.38
C LYS A 172 15.40 3.54 19.76
N THR A 173 15.25 3.06 18.53
CA THR A 173 16.32 2.36 17.82
C THR A 173 17.56 3.25 17.70
N LYS A 174 17.39 4.49 17.24
CA LYS A 174 18.48 5.45 17.12
C LYS A 174 19.19 5.72 18.45
N PHE A 175 18.43 5.84 19.55
CA PHE A 175 19.01 6.00 20.90
C PHE A 175 19.92 4.82 21.28
N TRP A 176 19.45 3.59 21.08
CA TRP A 176 20.22 2.40 21.40
C TRP A 176 21.43 2.21 20.49
N ASP A 177 21.31 2.53 19.22
CA ASP A 177 22.42 2.45 18.28
C ASP A 177 23.51 3.47 18.63
N THR A 178 23.16 4.72 18.90
CA THR A 178 24.12 5.76 19.34
C THR A 178 24.79 5.36 20.65
N THR A 179 24.03 4.81 21.61
CA THR A 179 24.62 4.33 22.87
C THR A 179 25.61 3.19 22.62
N ARG A 180 25.27 2.24 21.76
CA ARG A 180 26.13 1.09 21.40
C ARG A 180 27.41 1.57 20.69
N GLU A 181 27.30 2.51 19.77
CA GLU A 181 28.43 3.09 19.05
C GLU A 181 29.36 3.79 20.03
N PHE A 182 28.83 4.65 20.91
CA PHE A 182 29.61 5.31 21.96
C PHE A 182 30.37 4.32 22.84
N MET A 183 29.70 3.27 23.31
CA MET A 183 30.33 2.24 24.16
C MET A 183 31.50 1.55 23.43
N LYS A 184 31.28 1.17 22.15
CA LYS A 184 32.31 0.52 21.33
C LYS A 184 33.56 1.45 21.11
N GLU A 185 33.32 2.73 20.84
CA GLU A 185 34.38 3.71 20.64
C GLU A 185 35.21 3.90 21.90
N HIS A 186 34.64 3.65 23.08
CA HIS A 186 35.32 3.77 24.39
C HIS A 186 35.81 2.43 24.95
N GLY A 187 35.86 1.37 24.13
CA GLY A 187 36.48 0.09 24.49
C GLY A 187 35.58 -0.87 25.31
N PHE A 188 34.25 -0.65 25.30
CA PHE A 188 33.30 -1.54 25.95
C PHE A 188 32.67 -2.54 24.95
#